data_1768bdb0636c07a671722c626d2e678f
#
_entry.id   1768bdb0636c07a671722c626d2e678f
#
_cell.length_a   1.000
_cell.length_b   1.000
_cell.length_c   1.000
_cell.angle_alpha   90.00
_cell.angle_beta   90.00
_cell.angle_gamma   90.00
#
_symmetry.space_group_name_H-M   'P 1'
#
loop_
_entity.id
_entity.type
_entity.pdbx_description
1 polymer ?
#
loop_
_entity_poly.entity_id
_entity_poly.type
_entity_poly.pdbx_seq_one_letter_code
_entity_poly.pdbx_strand_id
1 'polypeptide(L)' 'MVFEKIAALLAERLECEAAEIKMETEFGALGIDSLDVMELLMNLEEEFDTEIEMGENKVNTVSDLVKLIEEKLA' A
#
# COMPACT_ATOMS: atom_id res chain seq x y z
N MET A 1 3.22 -4.42 11.90
CA MET A 1 3.65 -5.07 10.65
C MET A 1 3.18 -4.25 9.46
N VAL A 2 4.03 -4.11 8.49
CA VAL A 2 3.76 -3.26 7.31
C VAL A 2 2.55 -3.74 6.53
N PHE A 3 2.51 -5.04 6.24
CA PHE A 3 1.40 -5.59 5.48
C PHE A 3 0.05 -5.36 6.16
N GLU A 4 -0.02 -5.59 7.46
CA GLU A 4 -1.26 -5.42 8.21
C GLU A 4 -1.76 -3.98 8.14
N LYS A 5 -0.84 -3.02 8.22
CA LYS A 5 -1.17 -1.61 8.13
C LYS A 5 -1.72 -1.25 6.75
N ILE A 6 -1.06 -1.75 5.72
CA ILE A 6 -1.50 -1.54 4.34
C ILE A 6 -2.88 -2.14 4.11
N ALA A 7 -3.06 -3.38 4.57
CA ALA A 7 -4.34 -4.06 4.41
C ALA A 7 -5.48 -3.31 5.11
N ALA A 8 -5.21 -2.81 6.31
CA ALA A 8 -6.20 -2.06 7.08
C ALA A 8 -6.59 -0.77 6.35
N LEU A 9 -5.60 -0.04 5.82
CA LEU A 9 -5.88 1.20 5.10
C LEU A 9 -6.64 0.95 3.81
N LEU A 10 -6.27 -0.09 3.07
CA LEU A 10 -6.97 -0.45 1.86
C LEU A 10 -8.40 -0.89 2.14
N ALA A 11 -8.58 -1.68 3.19
CA ALA A 11 -9.92 -2.15 3.57
C ALA A 11 -10.83 -0.99 3.91
N GLU A 12 -10.30 -0.01 4.63
CA GLU A 12 -11.05 1.18 4.99
C GLU A 12 -11.45 1.99 3.75
N ARG A 13 -10.50 2.17 2.84
CA ARG A 13 -10.73 2.93 1.62
C ARG A 13 -11.75 2.28 0.68
N LEU A 14 -11.67 0.95 0.57
CA LEU A 14 -12.50 0.18 -0.34
C LEU A 14 -13.78 -0.34 0.33
N GLU A 15 -13.95 -0.07 1.60
CA GLU A 15 -15.09 -0.56 2.38
C GLU A 15 -15.22 -2.08 2.31
N CYS A 16 -14.08 -2.76 2.39
CA CYS A 16 -14.03 -4.22 2.40
C CYS A 16 -13.30 -4.69 3.65
N GLU A 17 -13.20 -6.00 3.82
CA GLU A 17 -12.51 -6.56 4.96
C GLU A 17 -11.02 -6.72 4.68
N ALA A 18 -10.19 -6.44 5.70
CA ALA A 18 -8.75 -6.56 5.58
C ALA A 18 -8.34 -7.99 5.20
N ALA A 19 -9.12 -8.98 5.60
CA ALA A 19 -8.86 -10.38 5.26
C ALA A 19 -8.91 -10.65 3.76
N GLU A 20 -9.56 -9.79 3.00
CA GLU A 20 -9.64 -9.91 1.55
C GLU A 20 -8.39 -9.40 0.85
N ILE A 21 -7.55 -8.65 1.57
CA ILE A 21 -6.33 -8.09 1.03
C ILE A 21 -5.18 -9.06 1.28
N LYS A 22 -4.48 -9.43 0.22
CA LYS A 22 -3.36 -10.36 0.29
C LYS A 22 -2.13 -9.74 -0.34
N MET A 23 -0.97 -10.34 -0.09
CA MET A 23 0.29 -9.86 -0.67
C MET A 23 0.26 -9.88 -2.19
N GLU A 24 -0.39 -10.85 -2.76
CA GLU A 24 -0.48 -11.03 -4.21
C GLU A 24 -1.60 -10.21 -4.85
N THR A 25 -2.41 -9.53 -4.05
CA THR A 25 -3.52 -8.73 -4.57
C THR A 25 -2.99 -7.58 -5.41
N GLU A 26 -3.51 -7.46 -6.62
CA GLU A 26 -3.14 -6.37 -7.52
C GLU A 26 -4.05 -5.18 -7.29
N PHE A 27 -3.45 -3.99 -7.25
CA PHE A 27 -4.23 -2.76 -7.07
C PHE A 27 -5.24 -2.56 -8.21
N GLY A 28 -4.82 -2.90 -9.42
CA GLY A 28 -5.72 -2.81 -10.56
C GLY A 28 -6.96 -3.70 -10.44
N ALA A 29 -6.80 -4.87 -9.82
CA ALA A 29 -7.91 -5.79 -9.59
C ALA A 29 -8.89 -5.23 -8.56
N LEU A 30 -8.42 -4.35 -7.68
CA LEU A 30 -9.26 -3.70 -6.68
C LEU A 30 -9.93 -2.43 -7.22
N GLY A 31 -9.64 -2.06 -8.46
CA GLY A 31 -10.17 -0.85 -9.04
C GLY A 31 -9.48 0.41 -8.57
N ILE A 32 -8.28 0.27 -8.03
CA ILE A 32 -7.48 1.39 -7.53
C ILE A 32 -6.59 1.92 -8.65
N ASP A 33 -6.67 3.22 -8.91
CA ASP A 33 -5.81 3.84 -9.91
C ASP A 33 -4.55 4.43 -9.26
N SER A 34 -3.69 5.06 -10.08
CA SER A 34 -2.43 5.60 -9.58
C SER A 34 -2.61 6.72 -8.57
N LEU A 35 -3.68 7.49 -8.69
CA LEU A 35 -3.96 8.56 -7.71
C LEU A 35 -4.29 7.97 -6.35
N ASP A 36 -5.08 6.90 -6.33
CA ASP A 36 -5.42 6.22 -5.08
C ASP A 36 -4.17 5.63 -4.43
N VAL A 37 -3.27 5.08 -5.22
CA VAL A 37 -2.02 4.54 -4.71
C VAL A 37 -1.17 5.65 -4.11
N MET A 38 -1.13 6.82 -4.75
CA MET A 38 -0.38 7.96 -4.23
C MET A 38 -0.95 8.44 -2.90
N GLU A 39 -2.27 8.51 -2.77
CA GLU A 39 -2.90 8.89 -1.52
C GLU A 39 -2.62 7.87 -0.42
N LEU A 40 -2.64 6.60 -0.79
CA LEU A 40 -2.31 5.53 0.15
C LEU A 40 -0.87 5.67 0.65
N LEU A 41 0.05 5.98 -0.25
CA LEU A 41 1.45 6.20 0.11
C LEU A 41 1.60 7.37 1.07
N MET A 42 0.87 8.45 0.83
CA MET A 42 0.92 9.62 1.72
C MET A 42 0.45 9.26 3.12
N ASN A 43 -0.62 8.48 3.22
CA ASN A 43 -1.11 8.01 4.51
C ASN A 43 -0.08 7.12 5.21
N LEU A 44 0.58 6.27 4.44
CA LEU A 44 1.60 5.37 5.00
C LEU A 44 2.83 6.14 5.45
N GLU A 45 3.19 7.21 4.75
CA GLU A 45 4.31 8.06 5.16
C GLU A 45 4.05 8.66 6.54
N GLU A 46 2.83 9.11 6.77
CA GLU A 46 2.45 9.65 8.07
C GLU A 46 2.40 8.56 9.13
N GLU A 47 1.89 7.40 8.78
CA GLU A 47 1.73 6.28 9.71
C GLU A 47 3.08 5.74 10.19
N PHE A 48 4.06 5.66 9.29
CA PHE A 48 5.38 5.14 9.60
C PHE A 48 6.42 6.23 9.85
N ASP A 49 6.01 7.49 9.76
CA ASP A 49 6.88 8.64 9.97
C ASP A 49 8.16 8.55 9.14
N THR A 50 8.00 8.26 7.85
CA THR A 50 9.11 8.15 6.91
C THR A 50 8.65 8.59 5.53
N GLU A 51 9.61 9.05 4.73
CA GLU A 51 9.30 9.42 3.36
C GLU A 51 9.37 8.19 2.47
N ILE A 52 8.34 8.02 1.67
CA ILE A 52 8.25 6.91 0.73
C ILE A 52 8.12 7.48 -0.67
N GLU A 53 9.12 7.26 -1.50
CA GLU A 53 9.07 7.71 -2.89
C GLU A 53 8.92 6.50 -3.79
N MET A 54 7.93 6.53 -4.66
CA MET A 54 7.78 5.48 -5.66
C MET A 54 8.86 5.61 -6.72
N GLY A 55 9.22 6.86 -7.05
CA GLY A 55 10.23 7.11 -8.07
C GLY A 55 9.89 6.40 -9.36
N GLU A 56 10.85 5.61 -9.87
CA GLU A 56 10.64 4.81 -11.05
C GLU A 56 10.08 3.43 -10.72
N ASN A 57 9.95 3.13 -9.46
CA ASN A 57 9.41 1.84 -9.02
C ASN A 57 7.92 1.79 -9.30
N LYS A 58 7.49 0.73 -9.95
CA LYS A 58 6.08 0.51 -10.21
C LYS A 58 5.51 -0.39 -9.13
N VAL A 59 4.48 0.07 -8.48
CA VAL A 59 3.80 -0.69 -7.45
C VAL A 59 2.51 -1.22 -8.06
N ASN A 60 2.47 -2.50 -8.33
CA ASN A 60 1.31 -3.16 -8.93
C ASN A 60 0.54 -4.01 -7.94
N THR A 61 1.25 -4.60 -6.97
CA THR A 61 0.64 -5.48 -5.97
C THR A 61 0.91 -4.95 -4.58
N VAL A 62 0.17 -5.50 -3.62
CA VAL A 62 0.39 -5.18 -2.21
C VAL A 62 1.81 -5.56 -1.80
N SER A 63 2.30 -6.68 -2.32
CA SER A 63 3.66 -7.14 -2.05
C SER A 63 4.71 -6.10 -2.47
N ASP A 64 4.52 -5.49 -3.63
CA ASP A 64 5.45 -4.47 -4.12
C ASP A 64 5.50 -3.28 -3.16
N LEU A 65 4.34 -2.87 -2.67
CA LEU A 65 4.26 -1.75 -1.73
C LEU A 65 4.89 -2.11 -0.40
N VAL A 66 4.63 -3.32 0.09
CA VAL A 66 5.22 -3.80 1.34
C VAL A 66 6.74 -3.78 1.27
N LYS A 67 7.30 -4.28 0.18
CA LYS A 67 8.74 -4.30 -0.01
C LYS A 67 9.34 -2.90 -0.03
N LEU A 68 8.67 -1.99 -0.71
CA LEU A 68 9.14 -0.60 -0.79
C LEU A 68 9.21 0.02 0.60
N ILE A 69 8.18 -0.17 1.41
CA ILE A 69 8.14 0.39 2.75
C ILE A 69 9.17 -0.28 3.66
N GLU A 70 9.30 -1.60 3.57
CA GLU A 70 10.25 -2.33 4.40
C GLU A 70 11.69 -1.90 4.10
N GLU A 71 12.01 -1.62 2.84
CA GLU A 71 13.31 -1.10 2.47
C GLU A 71 13.59 0.25 3.12
N LYS A 72 12.57 1.09 3.21
CA LYS A 72 12.72 2.41 3.83
C LYS A 72 12.87 2.33 5.34
N LEU A 73 12.24 1.35 5.96
CA LEU A 73 12.30 1.18 7.41
C LEU A 73 13.50 0.36 7.87
N ALA A 74 14.15 -0.31 6.97
CA ALA A 74 15.30 -1.16 7.30
C ALA A 74 16.53 -0.35 7.71
#